data_98f52bf4115568ca3fd9395e86fe5771
#
_entry.id   98f52bf4115568ca3fd9395e86fe5771
#
_cell.length_a   1.000
_cell.length_b   1.000
_cell.length_c   1.000
_cell.angle_alpha   90.00
_cell.angle_beta   90.00
_cell.angle_gamma   90.00
#
_symmetry.space_group_name_H-M   'P 1'
#
loop_
_entity.id
_entity.type
_entity.pdbx_description
1 polymer ?
#
loop_
_entity_poly.entity_id
_entity_poly.type
_entity_poly.pdbx_seq_one_letter_code
_entity_poly.pdbx_strand_id
1 'polypeptide(L)'
;MQLEVSDLFFSYDETDVLKSVSFCADRGERIAVLGPNGVGKSTLFRCLLGFLEPKRGSVKIAGRDVRDYSRRALAAELAYIPQSYSPAFDHTVLDSVLMGLSAQLGTFDRPSRAQAVRAMQILSELGIAQLAERGCTRISGGERQLMLLGRALMQNAHTLIMDEPTASLDYGNSFRVM
;
A
#
# COMPACT_ATOMS: atom_id res chain seq x y z
N MET A 1 -0.75 -20.33 2.48
CA MET A 1 -0.14 -19.23 1.71
C MET A 1 -0.98 -17.97 1.81
N GLN A 2 -0.36 -16.80 2.09
CA GLN A 2 -1.06 -15.51 2.14
C GLN A 2 -1.15 -14.87 0.75
N LEU A 3 -0.08 -14.96 -0.03
CA LEU A 3 -0.01 -14.47 -1.41
C LEU A 3 0.52 -15.58 -2.32
N GLU A 4 -0.10 -15.81 -3.45
CA GLU A 4 0.33 -16.77 -4.48
C GLU A 4 0.22 -16.11 -5.85
N VAL A 5 1.30 -16.10 -6.59
CA VAL A 5 1.37 -15.62 -7.97
C VAL A 5 1.84 -16.78 -8.83
N SER A 6 1.04 -17.15 -9.82
CA SER A 6 1.29 -18.32 -10.65
C SER A 6 1.27 -17.96 -12.13
N ASP A 7 2.40 -18.17 -12.80
CA ASP A 7 2.61 -18.05 -14.25
C ASP A 7 2.04 -16.73 -14.82
N LEU A 8 2.34 -15.60 -14.16
CA LEU A 8 1.75 -14.31 -14.46
C LEU A 8 2.36 -13.71 -15.71
N PHE A 9 1.53 -13.44 -16.73
CA PHE A 9 1.88 -12.73 -17.96
C PHE A 9 1.07 -11.45 -18.07
N PHE A 10 1.75 -10.36 -18.41
CA PHE A 10 1.08 -9.09 -18.72
C PHE A 10 1.82 -8.34 -19.83
N SER A 11 1.06 -7.73 -20.73
CA SER A 11 1.58 -6.83 -21.77
C SER A 11 0.71 -5.58 -21.86
N TYR A 12 1.34 -4.46 -22.14
CA TYR A 12 0.67 -3.29 -22.68
C TYR A 12 0.70 -3.42 -24.21
N ASP A 13 -0.46 -3.49 -24.83
CA ASP A 13 -0.63 -3.75 -26.27
C ASP A 13 0.15 -5.00 -26.70
N GLU A 14 1.17 -4.86 -27.54
CA GLU A 14 2.04 -5.94 -28.02
C GLU A 14 3.34 -6.07 -27.23
N THR A 15 3.60 -5.19 -26.25
CA THR A 15 4.84 -5.20 -25.47
C THR A 15 4.69 -6.04 -24.21
N ASP A 16 5.35 -7.20 -24.17
CA ASP A 16 5.39 -8.06 -22.98
C ASP A 16 6.21 -7.43 -21.86
N VAL A 17 5.58 -7.22 -20.71
CA VAL A 17 6.18 -6.63 -19.51
C VAL A 17 6.43 -7.69 -18.43
N LEU A 18 5.44 -8.54 -18.15
CA LEU A 18 5.61 -9.66 -17.25
C LEU A 18 5.58 -10.97 -18.05
N LYS A 19 6.58 -11.83 -17.80
CA LYS A 19 6.77 -13.09 -18.54
C LYS A 19 6.93 -14.24 -17.56
N SER A 20 5.85 -14.99 -17.30
CA SER A 20 5.84 -16.17 -16.43
C SER A 20 6.36 -15.91 -15.01
N VAL A 21 5.86 -14.85 -14.36
CA VAL A 21 6.26 -14.52 -12.99
C VAL A 21 5.50 -15.42 -12.02
N SER A 22 6.25 -16.15 -11.19
CA SER A 22 5.67 -17.02 -10.14
C SER A 22 6.43 -16.87 -8.84
N PHE A 23 5.72 -16.68 -7.74
CA PHE A 23 6.24 -16.70 -6.37
C PHE A 23 5.09 -16.84 -5.38
N CYS A 24 5.44 -17.14 -4.13
CA CYS A 24 4.48 -17.17 -3.04
C CYS A 24 5.07 -16.53 -1.79
N ALA A 25 4.20 -16.10 -0.88
CA ALA A 25 4.55 -15.61 0.43
C ALA A 25 3.58 -16.13 1.48
N ASP A 26 4.10 -16.51 2.62
CA ASP A 26 3.33 -16.83 3.80
C ASP A 26 3.24 -15.62 4.76
N ARG A 27 2.43 -15.74 5.81
CA ARG A 27 2.29 -14.68 6.81
C ARG A 27 3.63 -14.42 7.50
N GLY A 28 3.98 -13.14 7.63
CA GLY A 28 5.22 -12.72 8.26
C GLY A 28 6.45 -12.75 7.34
N GLU A 29 6.33 -13.27 6.14
CA GLU A 29 7.42 -13.23 5.16
C GLU A 29 7.57 -11.83 4.53
N ARG A 30 8.81 -11.53 4.15
CA ARG A 30 9.17 -10.30 3.44
C ARG A 30 9.79 -10.66 2.11
N ILE A 31 9.20 -10.15 1.03
CA ILE A 31 9.69 -10.35 -0.34
C ILE A 31 10.19 -9.02 -0.88
N ALA A 32 11.44 -8.97 -1.34
CA ALA A 32 11.99 -7.85 -2.06
C ALA A 32 11.94 -8.10 -3.57
N VAL A 33 11.27 -7.22 -4.30
CA VAL A 33 11.26 -7.24 -5.78
C VAL A 33 12.32 -6.27 -6.28
N LEU A 34 13.43 -6.82 -6.78
CA LEU A 34 14.58 -6.05 -7.25
C LEU A 34 14.67 -6.03 -8.77
N GLY A 35 15.17 -4.95 -9.33
CA GLY A 35 15.40 -4.81 -10.76
C GLY A 35 15.50 -3.35 -11.20
N PRO A 36 16.01 -3.08 -12.40
CA PRO A 36 16.16 -1.72 -12.94
C PRO A 36 14.80 -1.04 -13.14
N ASN A 37 14.83 0.28 -13.34
CA ASN A 37 13.62 1.03 -13.65
C ASN A 37 13.08 0.57 -15.02
N GLY A 38 11.74 0.49 -15.13
CA GLY A 38 11.05 0.03 -16.34
C GLY A 38 10.96 -1.48 -16.52
N VAL A 39 11.54 -2.32 -15.63
CA VAL A 39 11.50 -3.80 -15.77
C VAL A 39 10.11 -4.42 -15.49
N GLY A 40 9.15 -3.63 -15.01
CA GLY A 40 7.79 -4.11 -14.75
C GLY A 40 7.42 -4.24 -13.27
N LYS A 41 8.24 -3.77 -12.31
CA LYS A 41 7.93 -3.84 -10.87
C LYS A 41 6.55 -3.25 -10.53
N SER A 42 6.31 -2.01 -10.93
CA SER A 42 5.02 -1.34 -10.67
C SER A 42 3.85 -1.99 -11.44
N THR A 43 4.12 -2.60 -12.61
CA THR A 43 3.12 -3.40 -13.35
C THR A 43 2.75 -4.66 -12.56
N LEU A 44 3.74 -5.35 -12.00
CA LEU A 44 3.51 -6.49 -11.11
C LEU A 44 2.64 -6.07 -9.92
N PHE A 45 3.00 -4.99 -9.22
CA PHE A 45 2.20 -4.50 -8.09
C PHE A 45 0.77 -4.14 -8.48
N ARG A 46 0.56 -3.54 -9.65
CA ARG A 46 -0.80 -3.25 -10.16
C ARG A 46 -1.60 -4.52 -10.46
N CYS A 47 -0.96 -5.60 -10.92
CA CYS A 47 -1.62 -6.90 -11.05
C CYS A 47 -1.97 -7.50 -9.69
N LEU A 48 -1.05 -7.44 -8.70
CA LEU A 48 -1.31 -7.91 -7.33
C LEU A 48 -2.48 -7.18 -6.67
N LEU A 49 -2.62 -5.87 -6.96
CA LEU A 49 -3.68 -5.01 -6.44
C LEU A 49 -5.00 -5.13 -7.23
N GLY A 50 -5.05 -5.96 -8.27
CA GLY A 50 -6.22 -6.10 -9.14
C GLY A 50 -6.54 -4.85 -9.96
N PHE A 51 -5.58 -3.93 -10.16
CA PHE A 51 -5.73 -2.77 -11.04
C PHE A 51 -5.49 -3.11 -12.51
N LEU A 52 -4.71 -4.15 -12.77
CA LEU A 52 -4.44 -4.68 -14.10
C LEU A 52 -4.80 -6.17 -14.12
N GLU A 53 -5.51 -6.58 -15.16
CA GLU A 53 -5.85 -7.98 -15.37
C GLU A 53 -4.73 -8.65 -16.20
N PRO A 54 -4.12 -9.73 -15.69
CA PRO A 54 -3.09 -10.45 -16.41
C PRO A 54 -3.66 -11.18 -17.64
N LYS A 55 -2.88 -11.28 -18.73
CA LYS A 55 -3.26 -12.06 -19.92
C LYS A 55 -3.29 -13.56 -19.64
N ARG A 56 -2.41 -14.03 -18.76
CA ARG A 56 -2.33 -15.43 -18.29
C ARG A 56 -1.85 -15.45 -16.85
N GLY A 57 -2.13 -16.57 -16.19
CA GLY A 57 -1.77 -16.78 -14.80
C GLY A 57 -2.82 -16.25 -13.83
N SER A 58 -2.49 -16.29 -12.57
CA SER A 58 -3.39 -15.87 -11.49
C SER A 58 -2.63 -15.23 -10.33
N VAL A 59 -3.34 -14.38 -9.61
CA VAL A 59 -2.91 -13.84 -8.31
C VAL A 59 -3.95 -14.22 -7.27
N LYS A 60 -3.53 -14.92 -6.22
CA LYS A 60 -4.42 -15.31 -5.13
C LYS A 60 -3.96 -14.69 -3.82
N ILE A 61 -4.90 -14.19 -3.04
CA ILE A 61 -4.73 -13.68 -1.69
C ILE A 61 -5.58 -14.53 -0.75
N ALA A 62 -4.97 -15.06 0.30
CA ALA A 62 -5.63 -15.97 1.24
C ALA A 62 -6.39 -17.12 0.52
N GLY A 63 -5.81 -17.66 -0.55
CA GLY A 63 -6.36 -18.76 -1.37
C GLY A 63 -7.44 -18.37 -2.37
N ARG A 64 -7.87 -17.11 -2.45
CA ARG A 64 -8.90 -16.61 -3.36
C ARG A 64 -8.29 -15.71 -4.43
N ASP A 65 -8.73 -15.83 -5.69
CA ASP A 65 -8.25 -14.98 -6.80
C ASP A 65 -8.60 -13.50 -6.55
N VAL A 66 -7.69 -12.59 -6.85
CA VAL A 66 -7.89 -11.15 -6.64
C VAL A 66 -9.07 -10.60 -7.45
N ARG A 67 -9.39 -11.23 -8.58
CA ARG A 67 -10.53 -10.87 -9.46
C ARG A 67 -11.89 -11.13 -8.82
N ASP A 68 -11.93 -12.06 -7.86
CA ASP A 68 -13.16 -12.44 -7.16
C ASP A 68 -13.45 -11.57 -5.94
N TYR A 69 -12.51 -10.71 -5.55
CA TYR A 69 -12.71 -9.77 -4.45
C TYR A 69 -13.48 -8.53 -4.90
N SER A 70 -14.41 -8.07 -4.06
CA SER A 70 -14.83 -6.67 -4.15
C SER A 70 -13.65 -5.76 -3.74
N ARG A 71 -13.60 -4.52 -4.25
CA ARG A 71 -12.54 -3.55 -3.88
C ARG A 71 -12.41 -3.36 -2.37
N ARG A 72 -13.55 -3.34 -1.67
CA ARG A 72 -13.62 -3.22 -0.21
C ARG A 72 -13.03 -4.45 0.51
N ALA A 73 -13.36 -5.65 0.03
CA ALA A 73 -12.83 -6.89 0.59
C ALA A 73 -11.33 -7.04 0.31
N LEU A 74 -10.86 -6.67 -0.89
CA LEU A 74 -9.45 -6.69 -1.21
C LEU A 74 -8.64 -5.70 -0.36
N ALA A 75 -9.20 -4.53 -0.06
CA ALA A 75 -8.58 -3.55 0.83
C ALA A 75 -8.49 -4.02 2.31
N ALA A 76 -9.23 -5.05 2.74
CA ALA A 76 -8.99 -5.68 4.03
C ALA A 76 -7.78 -6.62 4.01
N GLU A 77 -7.40 -7.13 2.84
CA GLU A 77 -6.28 -8.06 2.65
C GLU A 77 -4.98 -7.36 2.25
N LEU A 78 -5.07 -6.31 1.43
CA LEU A 78 -3.93 -5.61 0.85
C LEU A 78 -3.94 -4.13 1.18
N ALA A 79 -2.84 -3.64 1.75
CA ALA A 79 -2.50 -2.21 1.82
C ALA A 79 -1.40 -1.90 0.80
N TYR A 80 -1.43 -0.70 0.24
CA TYR A 80 -0.47 -0.25 -0.76
C TYR A 80 0.09 1.13 -0.45
N ILE A 81 1.41 1.24 -0.49
CA ILE A 81 2.13 2.49 -0.42
C ILE A 81 2.76 2.75 -1.79
N PRO A 82 2.29 3.76 -2.54
CA PRO A 82 2.84 4.10 -3.86
C PRO A 82 4.18 4.81 -3.75
N GLN A 83 4.99 4.75 -4.80
CA GLN A 83 6.25 5.48 -4.94
C GLN A 83 6.06 6.99 -4.83
N SER A 84 4.98 7.52 -5.38
CA SER A 84 4.63 8.95 -5.34
C SER A 84 3.18 9.14 -4.93
N TYR A 85 2.93 10.16 -4.14
CA TYR A 85 1.60 10.55 -3.70
C TYR A 85 1.43 12.07 -3.80
N SER A 86 0.44 12.49 -4.57
CA SER A 86 -0.02 13.87 -4.64
C SER A 86 -1.46 13.93 -4.15
N PRO A 87 -1.72 14.53 -2.98
CA PRO A 87 -3.08 14.67 -2.48
C PRO A 87 -3.87 15.63 -3.39
N ALA A 88 -5.12 15.27 -3.71
CA ALA A 88 -6.02 16.12 -4.50
C ALA A 88 -6.52 17.33 -3.69
N PHE A 89 -6.53 17.23 -2.37
CA PHE A 89 -6.98 18.26 -1.43
C PHE A 89 -6.01 18.35 -0.25
N ASP A 90 -5.89 19.55 0.34
CA ASP A 90 -5.06 19.77 1.53
C ASP A 90 -5.82 19.40 2.81
N HIS A 91 -5.87 18.10 3.11
CA HIS A 91 -6.37 17.56 4.37
C HIS A 91 -5.22 17.38 5.37
N THR A 92 -5.52 17.17 6.64
CA THR A 92 -4.49 17.02 7.69
C THR A 92 -3.76 15.67 7.57
N VAL A 93 -2.58 15.58 8.16
CA VAL A 93 -1.84 14.31 8.30
C VAL A 93 -2.69 13.28 9.06
N LEU A 94 -3.39 13.69 10.11
CA LEU A 94 -4.30 12.83 10.86
C LEU A 94 -5.45 12.32 10.00
N ASP A 95 -6.08 13.19 9.20
CA ASP A 95 -7.14 12.77 8.28
C ASP A 95 -6.62 11.76 7.26
N SER A 96 -5.41 11.97 6.72
CA SER A 96 -4.76 11.01 5.82
C SER A 96 -4.62 9.63 6.43
N VAL A 97 -4.20 9.55 7.70
CA VAL A 97 -4.07 8.27 8.41
C VAL A 97 -5.44 7.64 8.63
N LEU A 98 -6.43 8.42 9.05
CA LEU A 98 -7.81 7.96 9.24
C LEU A 98 -8.47 7.47 7.96
N MET A 99 -8.08 7.98 6.77
CA MET A 99 -8.51 7.45 5.47
C MET A 99 -8.14 5.98 5.25
N GLY A 100 -7.18 5.43 6.01
CA GLY A 100 -6.92 3.99 6.03
C GLY A 100 -8.15 3.15 6.41
N LEU A 101 -9.10 3.73 7.13
CA LEU A 101 -10.35 3.06 7.52
C LEU A 101 -11.44 3.06 6.44
N SER A 102 -11.22 3.69 5.28
CA SER A 102 -12.29 3.87 4.26
C SER A 102 -12.93 2.56 3.80
N ALA A 103 -12.19 1.45 3.81
CA ALA A 103 -12.75 0.14 3.51
C ALA A 103 -13.60 -0.45 4.66
N GLN A 104 -13.43 0.02 5.89
CA GLN A 104 -14.12 -0.48 7.08
C GLN A 104 -15.37 0.35 7.41
N LEU A 105 -15.35 1.64 7.09
CA LEU A 105 -16.44 2.58 7.35
C LEU A 105 -17.51 2.54 6.25
N GLY A 106 -18.76 2.76 6.60
CA GLY A 106 -19.84 3.03 5.66
C GLY A 106 -19.69 4.41 5.00
N THR A 107 -20.47 4.67 3.96
CA THR A 107 -20.40 5.90 3.16
C THR A 107 -20.59 7.19 3.98
N PHE A 108 -21.37 7.13 5.06
CA PHE A 108 -21.68 8.26 5.93
C PHE A 108 -21.08 8.13 7.34
N ASP A 109 -20.34 7.05 7.59
CA ASP A 109 -19.72 6.82 8.88
C ASP A 109 -18.52 7.75 9.09
N ARG A 110 -18.33 8.14 10.35
CA ARG A 110 -17.15 8.90 10.79
C ARG A 110 -16.27 8.02 11.67
N PRO A 111 -14.95 8.23 11.63
CA PRO A 111 -14.06 7.56 12.56
C PRO A 111 -14.50 7.82 14.03
N SER A 112 -14.53 6.75 14.81
CA SER A 112 -14.83 6.84 16.25
C SER A 112 -13.67 7.50 17.01
N ARG A 113 -13.94 7.92 18.25
CA ARG A 113 -12.90 8.45 19.15
C ARG A 113 -11.76 7.44 19.38
N ALA A 114 -12.06 6.17 19.50
CA ALA A 114 -11.05 5.11 19.66
C ALA A 114 -10.15 4.99 18.43
N GLN A 115 -10.72 5.11 17.23
CA GLN A 115 -9.95 5.09 15.98
C GLN A 115 -9.08 6.34 15.82
N ALA A 116 -9.55 7.52 16.24
CA ALA A 116 -8.75 8.74 16.27
C ALA A 116 -7.56 8.61 17.25
N VAL A 117 -7.79 8.05 18.44
CA VAL A 117 -6.71 7.76 19.41
C VAL A 117 -5.69 6.78 18.81
N ARG A 118 -6.15 5.72 18.14
CA ARG A 118 -5.24 4.77 17.46
C ARG A 118 -4.43 5.42 16.35
N ALA A 119 -5.03 6.31 15.55
CA ALA A 119 -4.32 7.05 14.52
C ALA A 119 -3.21 7.95 15.14
N MET A 120 -3.49 8.65 16.25
CA MET A 120 -2.49 9.44 16.97
C MET A 120 -1.37 8.57 17.56
N GLN A 121 -1.66 7.38 18.05
CA GLN A 121 -0.65 6.43 18.51
C GLN A 121 0.28 6.01 17.35
N ILE A 122 -0.28 5.66 16.20
CA ILE A 122 0.50 5.33 15.00
C ILE A 122 1.41 6.51 14.59
N LEU A 123 0.89 7.73 14.57
CA LEU A 123 1.70 8.92 14.27
C LEU A 123 2.82 9.12 15.28
N SER A 124 2.59 8.81 16.57
CA SER A 124 3.60 8.87 17.62
C SER A 124 4.68 7.78 17.44
N GLU A 125 4.28 6.54 17.16
CA GLU A 125 5.19 5.43 16.87
C GLU A 125 6.11 5.75 15.66
N LEU A 126 5.57 6.45 14.66
CA LEU A 126 6.30 6.91 13.47
C LEU A 126 7.13 8.20 13.72
N GLY A 127 7.00 8.85 14.88
CA GLY A 127 7.72 10.07 15.23
C GLY A 127 7.25 11.33 14.51
N ILE A 128 6.00 11.37 14.04
CA ILE A 128 5.39 12.49 13.31
C ILE A 128 4.09 13.02 13.95
N ALA A 129 3.84 12.70 15.22
CA ALA A 129 2.61 13.14 15.91
C ALA A 129 2.43 14.67 15.94
N GLN A 130 3.54 15.43 16.00
CA GLN A 130 3.56 16.89 15.95
C GLN A 130 3.04 17.47 14.62
N LEU A 131 2.93 16.65 13.59
CA LEU A 131 2.42 17.03 12.27
C LEU A 131 0.91 16.73 12.09
N ALA A 132 0.25 16.14 13.09
CA ALA A 132 -1.12 15.63 12.98
C ALA A 132 -2.10 16.64 12.33
N GLU A 133 -2.05 17.90 12.78
CA GLU A 133 -2.91 19.00 12.30
C GLU A 133 -2.33 19.74 11.08
N ARG A 134 -1.13 19.37 10.61
CA ARG A 134 -0.52 20.01 9.45
C ARG A 134 -1.15 19.49 8.16
N GLY A 135 -1.35 20.38 7.18
CA GLY A 135 -1.80 20.00 5.85
C GLY A 135 -0.80 19.08 5.15
N CYS A 136 -1.28 18.01 4.51
CA CYS A 136 -0.44 17.00 3.86
C CYS A 136 0.35 17.53 2.65
N THR A 137 0.00 18.71 2.13
CA THR A 137 0.76 19.41 1.09
C THR A 137 1.94 20.19 1.67
N ARG A 138 1.96 20.44 2.99
CA ARG A 138 2.94 21.29 3.71
C ARG A 138 3.94 20.50 4.56
N ILE A 139 4.15 19.23 4.22
CA ILE A 139 5.12 18.34 4.85
C ILE A 139 6.17 17.89 3.82
N SER A 140 7.35 17.53 4.29
CA SER A 140 8.45 17.02 3.46
C SER A 140 8.09 15.68 2.80
N GLY A 141 8.89 15.27 1.79
CA GLY A 141 8.72 13.98 1.12
C GLY A 141 8.84 12.79 2.09
N GLY A 142 9.82 12.84 3.01
CA GLY A 142 10.01 11.80 4.03
C GLY A 142 8.86 11.75 5.03
N GLU A 143 8.40 12.90 5.54
CA GLU A 143 7.22 12.96 6.43
C GLU A 143 5.96 12.45 5.74
N ARG A 144 5.82 12.73 4.43
CA ARG A 144 4.72 12.21 3.61
C ARG A 144 4.77 10.68 3.49
N GLN A 145 5.95 10.12 3.33
CA GLN A 145 6.13 8.67 3.28
C GLN A 145 5.75 8.01 4.63
N LEU A 146 6.15 8.60 5.75
CA LEU A 146 5.73 8.14 7.08
C LEU A 146 4.22 8.28 7.29
N MET A 147 3.59 9.35 6.81
CA MET A 147 2.14 9.50 6.82
C MET A 147 1.44 8.39 6.02
N LEU A 148 1.94 8.05 4.82
CA LEU A 148 1.39 6.96 4.01
C LEU A 148 1.57 5.60 4.70
N LEU A 149 2.69 5.38 5.38
CA LEU A 149 2.89 4.20 6.22
C LEU A 149 1.87 4.17 7.36
N GLY A 150 1.64 5.30 8.04
CA GLY A 150 0.60 5.42 9.07
C GLY A 150 -0.80 5.07 8.54
N ARG A 151 -1.13 5.55 7.35
CA ARG A 151 -2.39 5.20 6.67
C ARG A 151 -2.50 3.70 6.39
N ALA A 152 -1.43 3.06 5.92
CA ALA A 152 -1.40 1.63 5.67
C ALA A 152 -1.51 0.81 6.96
N LEU A 153 -0.85 1.23 8.05
CA LEU A 153 -0.97 0.62 9.38
C LEU A 153 -2.39 0.77 9.95
N MET A 154 -3.04 1.92 9.73
CA MET A 154 -4.41 2.16 10.16
C MET A 154 -5.41 1.29 9.40
N GLN A 155 -5.14 0.95 8.14
CA GLN A 155 -5.93 0.03 7.32
C GLN A 155 -5.92 -1.39 7.90
N ASN A 156 -4.85 -1.80 8.60
CA ASN A 156 -4.69 -3.10 9.26
C ASN A 156 -4.88 -4.29 8.31
N ALA A 157 -4.39 -4.19 7.07
CA ALA A 157 -4.44 -5.27 6.10
C ALA A 157 -3.41 -6.37 6.42
N HIS A 158 -3.66 -7.59 5.94
CA HIS A 158 -2.79 -8.74 6.17
C HIS A 158 -1.50 -8.71 5.34
N THR A 159 -1.49 -8.00 4.23
CA THR A 159 -0.34 -7.86 3.33
C THR A 159 -0.11 -6.39 3.02
N LEU A 160 1.14 -5.94 3.09
CA LEU A 160 1.56 -4.59 2.73
C LEU A 160 2.46 -4.65 1.49
N ILE A 161 2.06 -3.95 0.44
CA ILE A 161 2.86 -3.74 -0.77
C ILE A 161 3.42 -2.31 -0.73
N MET A 162 4.73 -2.18 -0.92
CA MET A 162 5.41 -0.88 -0.96
C MET A 162 6.20 -0.74 -2.26
N ASP A 163 5.94 0.31 -3.01
CA ASP A 163 6.66 0.64 -4.26
C ASP A 163 7.71 1.71 -3.96
N GLU A 164 8.99 1.32 -3.94
CA GLU A 164 10.15 2.16 -3.64
C GLU A 164 10.01 2.98 -2.33
N PRO A 165 9.73 2.32 -1.17
CA PRO A 165 9.34 3.01 0.06
C PRO A 165 10.42 3.93 0.65
N THR A 166 11.67 3.81 0.21
CA THR A 166 12.81 4.59 0.74
C THR A 166 13.29 5.69 -0.20
N ALA A 167 12.70 5.83 -1.39
CA ALA A 167 13.16 6.79 -2.42
C ALA A 167 13.15 8.27 -1.95
N SER A 168 12.30 8.60 -0.97
CA SER A 168 12.16 9.95 -0.42
C SER A 168 12.61 10.09 1.03
N LEU A 169 13.17 9.03 1.62
CA LEU A 169 13.59 9.00 3.03
C LEU A 169 15.09 9.28 3.15
N ASP A 170 15.47 10.03 4.17
CA ASP A 170 16.84 10.10 4.63
C ASP A 170 17.27 8.79 5.31
N TYR A 171 18.59 8.64 5.56
CA TYR A 171 19.13 7.39 6.12
C TYR A 171 18.50 7.00 7.46
N GLY A 172 18.16 7.97 8.32
CA GLY A 172 17.56 7.69 9.64
C GLY A 172 16.12 7.18 9.57
N ASN A 173 15.33 7.68 8.63
CA ASN A 173 13.94 7.27 8.46
C ASN A 173 13.81 5.98 7.63
N SER A 174 14.77 5.66 6.77
CA SER A 174 14.79 4.40 6.00
C SER A 174 14.80 3.17 6.91
N PHE A 175 15.53 3.21 8.05
CA PHE A 175 15.55 2.11 9.03
C PHE A 175 14.23 1.92 9.80
N ARG A 176 13.38 2.94 9.86
CA ARG A 176 12.06 2.84 10.54
C ARG A 176 11.00 2.20 9.65
N VAL A 177 11.22 2.20 8.35
CA VAL A 177 10.26 1.69 7.35
C VAL A 177 10.57 0.25 6.95
N MET A 178 11.82 -0.19 7.06
CA MET A 178 12.25 -1.58 6.81
C MET A 178 12.13 -2.45 8.06
#